data_952712d61a375a88642638bc4c37da45
#
_entry.id   952712d61a375a88642638bc4c37da45
#
_cell.length_a   1.000
_cell.length_b   1.000
_cell.length_c   1.000
_cell.angle_alpha   90.00
_cell.angle_beta   90.00
_cell.angle_gamma   90.00
#
_symmetry.space_group_name_H-M   'P 1'
#
loop_
_entity.id
_entity.type
_entity.pdbx_description
1 polymer ?
#
loop_
_entity_poly.entity_id
_entity_poly.type
_entity_poly.pdbx_seq_one_letter_code
_entity_poly.pdbx_strand_id
1 'polypeptide(L)'
;EERKSKNEEKIIINNLREEFLQIQNDLQLKIDQLNNSKNVVQQLMNLLGKNKTQIKNTNTDSLIYYSLTWPEFNPTSSVLNDLLQSGRLRLITNTDLRKLLFKWTPAIEEVKSQYDEMIRFNNDRVFEYLNKYVSFKNVDNYGMVFWREKSVFKIDHSFLFNQLYYENMLEGQLYFFTESSTS
;
A
#
# COMPACT_ATOMS: atom_id res chain seq x y z
N GLU A 1 -8.05 9.44 46.30
CA GLU A 1 -7.80 10.04 44.94
C GLU A 1 -6.72 9.27 44.17
N GLU A 2 -5.55 9.03 44.75
CA GLU A 2 -4.42 8.34 44.11
C GLU A 2 -4.79 6.91 43.59
N ARG A 3 -5.56 6.14 44.38
CA ARG A 3 -5.99 4.80 43.97
C ARG A 3 -6.97 4.84 42.78
N LYS A 4 -7.81 5.88 42.69
CA LYS A 4 -8.75 6.09 41.60
C LYS A 4 -8.00 6.46 40.32
N SER A 5 -7.01 7.35 40.39
CA SER A 5 -6.16 7.76 39.27
C SER A 5 -5.36 6.59 38.72
N LYS A 6 -4.74 5.76 39.54
CA LYS A 6 -4.00 4.57 39.13
C LYS A 6 -4.90 3.53 38.42
N ASN A 7 -6.13 3.38 38.87
CA ASN A 7 -7.08 2.46 38.22
C ASN A 7 -7.55 3.00 36.85
N GLU A 8 -7.75 4.32 36.74
CA GLU A 8 -8.10 4.97 35.48
C GLU A 8 -6.96 4.87 34.44
N GLU A 9 -5.70 5.13 34.85
CA GLU A 9 -4.53 4.93 34.01
C GLU A 9 -4.44 3.49 33.48
N LYS A 10 -4.67 2.50 34.34
CA LYS A 10 -4.62 1.08 33.95
C LYS A 10 -5.68 0.75 32.87
N ILE A 11 -6.87 1.29 33.01
CA ILE A 11 -7.95 1.10 31.99
C ILE A 11 -7.52 1.72 30.67
N ILE A 12 -7.02 2.95 30.70
CA ILE A 12 -6.53 3.66 29.51
C ILE A 12 -5.44 2.85 28.79
N ILE A 13 -4.43 2.38 29.53
CA ILE A 13 -3.32 1.60 28.98
C ILE A 13 -3.82 0.29 28.36
N ASN A 14 -4.77 -0.40 29.00
CA ASN A 14 -5.33 -1.64 28.42
C ASN A 14 -6.08 -1.36 27.12
N ASN A 15 -6.91 -0.33 27.05
CA ASN A 15 -7.65 0.03 25.85
C ASN A 15 -6.70 0.43 24.70
N LEU A 16 -5.67 1.23 24.98
CA LEU A 16 -4.64 1.56 24.01
C LEU A 16 -3.89 0.31 23.53
N ARG A 17 -3.56 -0.59 24.44
CA ARG A 17 -2.87 -1.84 24.08
C ARG A 17 -3.69 -2.68 23.10
N GLU A 18 -4.99 -2.83 23.34
CA GLU A 18 -5.88 -3.57 22.45
C GLU A 18 -5.98 -2.90 21.07
N GLU A 19 -6.16 -1.58 21.04
CA GLU A 19 -6.19 -0.80 19.79
C GLU A 19 -4.89 -0.96 19.00
N PHE A 20 -3.73 -0.76 19.63
CA PHE A 20 -2.44 -0.86 18.95
C PHE A 20 -2.04 -2.28 18.54
N LEU A 21 -2.50 -3.31 19.25
CA LEU A 21 -2.33 -4.71 18.80
C LEU A 21 -3.12 -4.97 17.50
N GLN A 22 -4.33 -4.44 17.39
CA GLN A 22 -5.12 -4.57 16.17
C GLN A 22 -4.48 -3.79 15.00
N ILE A 23 -4.01 -2.56 15.26
CA ILE A 23 -3.28 -1.75 14.29
C ILE A 23 -2.01 -2.46 13.81
N GLN A 24 -1.25 -3.08 14.72
CA GLN A 24 -0.04 -3.83 14.38
C GLN A 24 -0.34 -5.01 13.45
N ASN A 25 -1.42 -5.76 13.70
CA ASN A 25 -1.82 -6.87 12.84
C ASN A 25 -2.22 -6.38 11.44
N ASP A 26 -2.97 -5.28 11.35
CA ASP A 26 -3.35 -4.69 10.08
C ASP A 26 -2.12 -4.17 9.31
N LEU A 27 -1.21 -3.48 9.98
CA LEU A 27 0.04 -3.02 9.39
C LEU A 27 0.86 -4.18 8.81
N GLN A 28 0.97 -5.31 9.53
CA GLN A 28 1.69 -6.48 9.01
C GLN A 28 1.06 -7.01 7.72
N LEU A 29 -0.27 -7.10 7.67
CA LEU A 29 -0.99 -7.49 6.45
C LEU A 29 -0.71 -6.55 5.28
N LYS A 30 -0.65 -5.22 5.54
CA LYS A 30 -0.33 -4.23 4.51
C LYS A 30 1.11 -4.35 4.02
N ILE A 31 2.06 -4.59 4.91
CA ILE A 31 3.47 -4.85 4.56
C ILE A 31 3.58 -6.09 3.67
N ASP A 32 2.88 -7.18 4.00
CA ASP A 32 2.90 -8.40 3.20
C ASP A 32 2.30 -8.18 1.81
N GLN A 33 1.22 -7.41 1.71
CA GLN A 33 0.60 -7.01 0.44
C GLN A 33 1.55 -6.14 -0.41
N LEU A 34 2.24 -5.16 0.20
CA LEU A 34 3.25 -4.33 -0.46
C LEU A 34 4.40 -5.17 -1.02
N ASN A 35 4.91 -6.12 -0.22
CA ASN A 35 5.98 -7.02 -0.65
C ASN A 35 5.54 -7.89 -1.84
N ASN A 36 4.29 -8.36 -1.86
CA ASN A 36 3.75 -9.08 -3.00
C ASN A 36 3.70 -8.22 -4.26
N SER A 37 3.20 -6.98 -4.17
CA SER A 37 3.16 -6.05 -5.30
C SER A 37 4.57 -5.70 -5.80
N LYS A 38 5.53 -5.47 -4.90
CA LYS A 38 6.95 -5.29 -5.22
C LYS A 38 7.51 -6.46 -6.03
N ASN A 39 7.27 -7.69 -5.57
CA ASN A 39 7.71 -8.90 -6.26
C ASN A 39 7.11 -9.02 -7.66
N VAL A 40 5.86 -8.62 -7.83
CA VAL A 40 5.18 -8.60 -9.15
C VAL A 40 5.84 -7.58 -10.09
N VAL A 41 6.13 -6.37 -9.61
CA VAL A 41 6.85 -5.37 -10.42
C VAL A 41 8.23 -5.87 -10.81
N GLN A 42 8.96 -6.55 -9.91
CA GLN A 42 10.24 -7.20 -10.24
C GLN A 42 10.08 -8.30 -11.31
N GLN A 43 8.98 -9.06 -11.29
CA GLN A 43 8.69 -10.03 -12.35
C GLN A 43 8.46 -9.34 -13.69
N LEU A 44 7.74 -8.20 -13.73
CA LEU A 44 7.58 -7.39 -14.93
C LEU A 44 8.92 -6.84 -15.44
N MET A 45 9.79 -6.35 -14.55
CA MET A 45 11.15 -5.92 -14.88
C MET A 45 11.96 -7.06 -15.55
N ASN A 46 11.81 -8.29 -15.08
CA ASN A 46 12.46 -9.47 -15.67
C ASN A 46 11.93 -9.84 -17.07
N LEU A 47 10.83 -9.24 -17.53
CA LEU A 47 10.33 -9.42 -18.89
C LEU A 47 10.87 -8.38 -19.88
N LEU A 48 11.52 -7.31 -19.40
CA LEU A 48 12.11 -6.29 -20.26
C LEU A 48 13.11 -6.88 -21.24
N GLY A 49 13.08 -6.39 -22.47
CA GLY A 49 13.92 -6.88 -23.55
C GLY A 49 13.53 -8.24 -24.15
N LYS A 50 12.50 -8.91 -23.58
CA LYS A 50 12.02 -10.22 -24.09
C LYS A 50 11.06 -10.05 -25.24
N ASN A 51 11.18 -10.97 -26.22
CA ASN A 51 10.27 -11.03 -27.36
C ASN A 51 9.00 -11.84 -27.06
N LYS A 52 8.04 -11.80 -27.97
CA LYS A 52 6.73 -12.48 -27.84
C LYS A 52 6.85 -13.96 -27.49
N THR A 53 7.80 -14.68 -28.08
CA THR A 53 7.96 -16.12 -27.84
C THR A 53 8.42 -16.39 -26.41
N GLN A 54 9.32 -15.53 -25.89
CA GLN A 54 9.87 -15.66 -24.54
C GLN A 54 8.84 -15.33 -23.44
N ILE A 55 7.87 -14.45 -23.70
CA ILE A 55 6.82 -14.09 -22.75
C ILE A 55 5.54 -14.90 -22.91
N LYS A 56 5.42 -15.76 -23.94
CA LYS A 56 4.19 -16.47 -24.33
C LYS A 56 3.53 -17.23 -23.18
N ASN A 57 4.31 -17.80 -22.28
CA ASN A 57 3.83 -18.62 -21.17
C ASN A 57 3.63 -17.80 -19.88
N THR A 58 3.89 -16.49 -19.93
CA THR A 58 3.71 -15.59 -18.77
C THR A 58 2.33 -14.95 -18.85
N ASN A 59 1.59 -15.00 -17.75
CA ASN A 59 0.33 -14.30 -17.64
C ASN A 59 0.56 -12.81 -17.33
N THR A 60 0.86 -12.04 -18.39
CA THR A 60 1.21 -10.62 -18.28
C THR A 60 0.02 -9.76 -17.83
N ASP A 61 -1.22 -10.10 -18.19
CA ASP A 61 -2.41 -9.38 -17.70
C ASP A 61 -2.52 -9.46 -16.17
N SER A 62 -2.28 -10.65 -15.61
CA SER A 62 -2.26 -10.86 -14.16
C SER A 62 -1.15 -10.05 -13.48
N LEU A 63 0.06 -10.08 -14.03
CA LEU A 63 1.19 -9.31 -13.46
C LEU A 63 0.91 -7.81 -13.51
N ILE A 64 0.36 -7.30 -14.61
CA ILE A 64 -0.02 -5.89 -14.73
C ILE A 64 -1.08 -5.54 -13.69
N TYR A 65 -2.12 -6.39 -13.52
CA TYR A 65 -3.15 -6.15 -12.51
C TYR A 65 -2.56 -6.00 -11.10
N TYR A 66 -1.76 -6.98 -10.68
CA TYR A 66 -1.19 -6.96 -9.33
C TYR A 66 -0.10 -5.89 -9.12
N SER A 67 0.57 -5.44 -10.19
CA SER A 67 1.50 -4.31 -10.12
C SER A 67 0.80 -2.97 -9.86
N LEU A 68 -0.50 -2.89 -10.16
CA LEU A 68 -1.34 -1.71 -9.93
C LEU A 68 -2.13 -1.78 -8.61
N THR A 69 -1.96 -2.87 -7.84
CA THR A 69 -2.66 -3.07 -6.56
C THR A 69 -1.77 -2.59 -5.42
N TRP A 70 -2.26 -1.59 -4.68
CA TRP A 70 -1.54 -0.96 -3.57
C TRP A 70 -2.42 -0.95 -2.33
N PRO A 71 -1.95 -1.51 -1.21
CA PRO A 71 -2.72 -1.54 0.02
C PRO A 71 -2.67 -0.17 0.70
N GLU A 72 -3.83 0.41 0.95
CA GLU A 72 -3.96 1.58 1.81
C GLU A 72 -3.86 1.17 3.28
N PHE A 73 -3.04 1.89 4.07
CA PHE A 73 -2.99 1.76 5.52
C PHE A 73 -3.69 2.96 6.15
N ASN A 74 -4.87 2.73 6.71
CA ASN A 74 -5.69 3.75 7.35
C ASN A 74 -6.16 3.25 8.73
N PRO A 75 -5.29 3.25 9.74
CA PRO A 75 -5.59 2.68 11.04
C PRO A 75 -6.63 3.50 11.80
N THR A 76 -7.54 2.81 12.48
CA THR A 76 -8.48 3.44 13.39
C THR A 76 -7.83 3.63 14.75
N SER A 77 -7.59 4.87 15.16
CA SER A 77 -6.97 5.24 16.44
C SER A 77 -7.96 6.00 17.33
N SER A 78 -9.15 5.42 17.55
CA SER A 78 -10.27 6.08 18.24
C SER A 78 -9.97 6.34 19.72
N VAL A 79 -9.35 5.39 20.41
CA VAL A 79 -8.97 5.52 21.84
C VAL A 79 -7.89 6.60 21.99
N LEU A 80 -6.87 6.58 21.16
CA LEU A 80 -5.83 7.60 21.18
C LEU A 80 -6.40 8.99 20.87
N ASN A 81 -7.24 9.10 19.85
CA ASN A 81 -7.85 10.38 19.46
C ASN A 81 -8.73 10.96 20.58
N ASP A 82 -9.54 10.13 21.27
CA ASP A 82 -10.29 10.56 22.42
C ASP A 82 -9.36 11.09 23.55
N LEU A 83 -8.30 10.38 23.85
CA LEU A 83 -7.32 10.80 24.87
C LEU A 83 -6.62 12.12 24.53
N LEU A 84 -6.29 12.33 23.25
CA LEU A 84 -5.67 13.57 22.78
C LEU A 84 -6.67 14.73 22.87
N GLN A 85 -7.89 14.56 22.37
CA GLN A 85 -8.93 15.61 22.36
C GLN A 85 -9.44 15.99 23.76
N SER A 86 -9.59 14.99 24.65
CA SER A 86 -10.03 15.22 26.01
C SER A 86 -8.93 15.70 26.96
N GLY A 87 -7.66 15.71 26.51
CA GLY A 87 -6.48 16.02 27.36
C GLY A 87 -6.17 14.94 28.41
N ARG A 88 -6.82 13.77 28.33
CA ARG A 88 -6.64 12.65 29.28
C ARG A 88 -5.32 11.90 29.10
N LEU A 89 -4.58 12.16 28.01
CA LEU A 89 -3.26 11.58 27.82
C LEU A 89 -2.30 11.91 28.99
N ARG A 90 -2.52 13.01 29.71
CA ARG A 90 -1.78 13.39 30.93
C ARG A 90 -1.92 12.38 32.08
N LEU A 91 -2.97 11.55 32.07
CA LEU A 91 -3.17 10.50 33.08
C LEU A 91 -2.20 9.34 32.96
N ILE A 92 -1.55 9.18 31.79
CA ILE A 92 -0.48 8.20 31.58
C ILE A 92 0.78 8.74 32.25
N THR A 93 1.27 8.06 33.29
CA THR A 93 2.45 8.51 34.08
C THR A 93 3.76 8.28 33.33
N ASN A 94 3.82 7.26 32.44
CA ASN A 94 4.99 6.98 31.62
C ASN A 94 5.18 8.06 30.53
N THR A 95 6.20 8.89 30.73
CA THR A 95 6.51 10.03 29.85
C THR A 95 6.96 9.61 28.45
N ASP A 96 7.67 8.48 28.32
CA ASP A 96 8.15 8.02 27.01
C ASP A 96 7.01 7.43 26.18
N LEU A 97 6.08 6.70 26.80
CA LEU A 97 4.85 6.26 26.14
C LEU A 97 4.04 7.48 25.65
N ARG A 98 3.88 8.52 26.48
CA ARG A 98 3.17 9.74 26.02
C ARG A 98 3.84 10.37 24.80
N LYS A 99 5.17 10.46 24.76
CA LYS A 99 5.91 11.01 23.62
C LYS A 99 5.67 10.18 22.34
N LEU A 100 5.67 8.85 22.45
CA LEU A 100 5.38 7.96 21.33
C LEU A 100 3.95 8.14 20.82
N LEU A 101 2.97 8.22 21.72
CA LEU A 101 1.57 8.44 21.35
C LEU A 101 1.36 9.80 20.66
N PHE A 102 2.06 10.85 21.07
CA PHE A 102 2.02 12.15 20.38
C PHE A 102 2.64 12.10 18.98
N LYS A 103 3.62 11.24 18.74
CA LYS A 103 4.24 11.08 17.41
C LYS A 103 3.43 10.22 16.45
N TRP A 104 2.45 9.48 16.96
CA TRP A 104 1.67 8.54 16.15
C TRP A 104 0.91 9.22 15.02
N THR A 105 0.12 10.26 15.33
CA THR A 105 -0.69 10.95 14.31
C THR A 105 0.17 11.54 13.18
N PRO A 106 1.25 12.30 13.45
CA PRO A 106 2.15 12.76 12.39
C PRO A 106 2.76 11.63 11.54
N ALA A 107 3.13 10.50 12.16
CA ALA A 107 3.67 9.36 11.43
C ALA A 107 2.64 8.75 10.46
N ILE A 108 1.39 8.63 10.88
CA ILE A 108 0.31 8.14 9.99
C ILE A 108 0.03 9.13 8.86
N GLU A 109 0.07 10.43 9.11
CA GLU A 109 -0.09 11.46 8.07
C GLU A 109 1.04 11.39 7.03
N GLU A 110 2.27 11.11 7.45
CA GLU A 110 3.40 10.91 6.55
C GLU A 110 3.20 9.67 5.64
N VAL A 111 2.83 8.52 6.23
CA VAL A 111 2.52 7.30 5.46
C VAL A 111 1.39 7.56 4.44
N LYS A 112 0.35 8.29 4.85
CA LYS A 112 -0.75 8.66 3.95
C LYS A 112 -0.29 9.56 2.81
N SER A 113 0.58 10.53 3.08
CA SER A 113 1.15 11.40 2.05
C SER A 113 1.95 10.62 1.01
N GLN A 114 2.76 9.66 1.45
CA GLN A 114 3.52 8.77 0.55
C GLN A 114 2.58 7.90 -0.31
N TYR A 115 1.51 7.38 0.29
CA TYR A 115 0.47 6.64 -0.45
C TYR A 115 -0.19 7.51 -1.52
N ASP A 116 -0.57 8.74 -1.18
CA ASP A 116 -1.20 9.68 -2.12
C ASP A 116 -0.27 10.04 -3.29
N GLU A 117 1.04 10.17 -3.05
CA GLU A 117 2.04 10.43 -4.10
C GLU A 117 2.16 9.25 -5.05
N MET A 118 2.19 8.04 -4.52
CA MET A 118 2.24 6.82 -5.30
C MET A 118 0.97 6.63 -6.13
N ILE A 119 -0.22 6.87 -5.57
CA ILE A 119 -1.49 6.82 -6.30
C ILE A 119 -1.50 7.85 -7.44
N ARG A 120 -1.01 9.07 -7.22
CA ARG A 120 -0.87 10.08 -8.29
C ARG A 120 0.07 9.59 -9.38
N PHE A 121 1.25 9.06 -9.01
CA PHE A 121 2.19 8.52 -9.99
C PHE A 121 1.55 7.42 -10.85
N ASN A 122 0.84 6.46 -10.23
CA ASN A 122 0.15 5.42 -10.96
C ASN A 122 -0.94 5.96 -11.88
N ASN A 123 -1.80 6.86 -11.39
CA ASN A 123 -2.90 7.41 -12.17
C ASN A 123 -2.41 8.26 -13.35
N ASP A 124 -1.48 9.18 -13.09
CA ASP A 124 -1.08 10.19 -14.06
C ASP A 124 -0.05 9.66 -15.08
N ARG A 125 0.66 8.59 -14.75
CA ARG A 125 1.73 8.07 -15.60
C ARG A 125 1.51 6.63 -16.02
N VAL A 126 1.31 5.72 -15.07
CA VAL A 126 1.28 4.29 -15.37
C VAL A 126 -0.03 3.93 -16.06
N PHE A 127 -1.18 4.31 -15.52
CA PHE A 127 -2.48 4.03 -16.13
C PHE A 127 -2.64 4.73 -17.48
N GLU A 128 -2.23 6.00 -17.60
CA GLU A 128 -2.31 6.72 -18.86
C GLU A 128 -1.50 6.03 -19.96
N TYR A 129 -0.31 5.56 -19.62
CA TYR A 129 0.53 4.83 -20.57
C TYR A 129 -0.04 3.46 -20.92
N LEU A 130 -0.42 2.67 -19.92
CA LEU A 130 -0.96 1.33 -20.12
C LEU A 130 -2.26 1.34 -20.93
N ASN A 131 -3.10 2.36 -20.79
CA ASN A 131 -4.32 2.53 -21.61
C ASN A 131 -4.07 2.47 -23.14
N LYS A 132 -2.84 2.76 -23.57
CA LYS A 132 -2.47 2.74 -25.00
C LYS A 132 -2.05 1.35 -25.48
N TYR A 133 -1.67 0.45 -24.58
CA TYR A 133 -0.97 -0.78 -24.94
C TYR A 133 -1.55 -2.05 -24.33
N VAL A 134 -2.42 -1.95 -23.33
CA VAL A 134 -3.05 -3.10 -22.69
C VAL A 134 -4.57 -3.01 -22.75
N SER A 135 -5.24 -4.14 -22.60
CA SER A 135 -6.68 -4.17 -22.43
C SER A 135 -7.02 -4.28 -20.94
N PHE A 136 -7.48 -3.20 -20.33
CA PHE A 136 -7.96 -3.26 -18.94
C PHE A 136 -9.15 -4.20 -18.78
N LYS A 137 -9.95 -4.44 -19.83
CA LYS A 137 -10.97 -5.49 -19.82
C LYS A 137 -10.39 -6.88 -19.53
N ASN A 138 -9.15 -7.17 -19.98
CA ASN A 138 -8.47 -8.41 -19.68
C ASN A 138 -7.76 -8.37 -18.33
N VAL A 139 -7.10 -7.25 -18.01
CA VAL A 139 -6.34 -7.02 -16.78
C VAL A 139 -7.27 -7.11 -15.57
N ASP A 140 -8.41 -6.43 -15.59
CA ASP A 140 -9.34 -6.34 -14.45
C ASP A 140 -10.02 -7.69 -14.13
N ASN A 141 -9.99 -8.65 -15.04
CA ASN A 141 -10.49 -10.00 -14.77
C ASN A 141 -9.71 -10.74 -13.65
N TYR A 142 -8.55 -10.24 -13.24
CA TYR A 142 -7.76 -10.81 -12.13
C TYR A 142 -8.13 -10.28 -10.75
N GLY A 143 -9.00 -9.28 -10.68
CA GLY A 143 -9.44 -8.70 -9.40
C GLY A 143 -10.93 -8.44 -9.35
N MET A 144 -11.36 -7.36 -9.96
CA MET A 144 -12.78 -7.01 -10.04
C MET A 144 -13.35 -7.55 -11.35
N VAL A 145 -14.13 -8.62 -11.27
CA VAL A 145 -14.77 -9.20 -12.45
C VAL A 145 -15.98 -8.35 -12.84
N PHE A 146 -15.75 -7.22 -13.49
CA PHE A 146 -16.83 -6.43 -14.12
C PHE A 146 -17.27 -7.02 -15.46
N TRP A 147 -16.33 -7.68 -16.17
CA TRP A 147 -16.55 -8.19 -17.51
C TRP A 147 -16.24 -9.68 -17.55
N ARG A 148 -17.19 -10.49 -18.03
CA ARG A 148 -17.00 -11.94 -18.20
C ARG A 148 -16.26 -12.28 -19.50
N GLU A 149 -16.27 -11.38 -20.47
CA GLU A 149 -15.69 -11.60 -21.80
C GLU A 149 -14.35 -10.89 -21.93
N LYS A 150 -13.42 -11.53 -22.61
CA LYS A 150 -12.14 -10.94 -22.99
C LYS A 150 -12.33 -9.82 -24.01
N SER A 151 -11.32 -8.98 -24.14
CA SER A 151 -11.26 -7.96 -25.19
C SER A 151 -11.32 -8.60 -26.58
N VAL A 152 -12.01 -7.93 -27.50
CA VAL A 152 -12.01 -8.29 -28.90
C VAL A 152 -10.69 -7.96 -29.61
N PHE A 153 -9.88 -7.08 -29.01
CA PHE A 153 -8.57 -6.72 -29.54
C PHE A 153 -7.52 -7.75 -29.14
N LYS A 154 -6.67 -8.12 -30.09
CA LYS A 154 -5.49 -8.95 -29.84
C LYS A 154 -4.36 -8.05 -29.35
N ILE A 155 -4.02 -8.15 -28.08
CA ILE A 155 -2.93 -7.38 -27.47
C ILE A 155 -1.63 -8.19 -27.55
N ASP A 156 -0.55 -7.53 -27.94
CA ASP A 156 0.80 -8.07 -27.92
C ASP A 156 1.64 -7.29 -26.91
N HIS A 157 1.75 -7.83 -25.69
CA HIS A 157 2.48 -7.17 -24.61
C HIS A 157 4.01 -7.13 -24.85
N SER A 158 4.55 -7.85 -25.84
CA SER A 158 5.99 -7.79 -26.11
C SER A 158 6.45 -6.39 -26.51
N PHE A 159 5.57 -5.60 -27.11
CA PHE A 159 5.86 -4.21 -27.41
C PHE A 159 6.14 -3.41 -26.12
N LEU A 160 5.31 -3.61 -25.10
CA LEU A 160 5.43 -2.91 -23.80
C LEU A 160 6.80 -3.16 -23.16
N PHE A 161 7.26 -4.41 -23.18
CA PHE A 161 8.53 -4.82 -22.57
C PHE A 161 9.79 -4.41 -23.35
N ASN A 162 9.65 -3.77 -24.48
CA ASN A 162 10.73 -3.22 -25.29
C ASN A 162 10.70 -1.68 -25.34
N GLN A 163 10.07 -1.05 -24.33
CA GLN A 163 9.98 0.41 -24.24
C GLN A 163 10.73 0.92 -23.01
N LEU A 164 11.72 1.78 -23.22
CA LEU A 164 12.45 2.45 -22.13
C LEU A 164 11.51 3.20 -21.18
N TYR A 165 10.44 3.78 -21.72
CA TYR A 165 9.45 4.50 -20.93
C TYR A 165 8.74 3.59 -19.92
N TYR A 166 8.46 2.33 -20.30
CA TYR A 166 7.85 1.35 -19.39
C TYR A 166 8.84 0.88 -18.33
N GLU A 167 10.11 0.68 -18.69
CA GLU A 167 11.19 0.39 -17.72
C GLU A 167 11.27 1.48 -16.64
N ASN A 168 11.30 2.74 -17.05
CA ASN A 168 11.34 3.87 -16.11
C ASN A 168 10.10 3.96 -15.22
N MET A 169 8.92 3.53 -15.69
CA MET A 169 7.72 3.48 -14.86
C MET A 169 7.78 2.35 -13.83
N LEU A 170 8.25 1.17 -14.21
CA LEU A 170 8.44 0.06 -13.28
C LEU A 170 9.48 0.42 -12.22
N GLU A 171 10.57 1.10 -12.59
CA GLU A 171 11.57 1.63 -11.66
C GLU A 171 10.95 2.64 -10.68
N GLY A 172 10.11 3.55 -11.19
CA GLY A 172 9.37 4.49 -10.36
C GLY A 172 8.43 3.79 -9.38
N GLN A 173 7.75 2.72 -9.77
CA GLN A 173 6.94 1.92 -8.85
C GLN A 173 7.81 1.24 -7.78
N LEU A 174 8.97 0.68 -8.14
CA LEU A 174 9.90 0.06 -7.18
C LEU A 174 10.44 1.07 -6.16
N TYR A 175 10.69 2.31 -6.58
CA TYR A 175 11.11 3.39 -5.69
C TYR A 175 10.10 3.58 -4.54
N PHE A 176 8.81 3.72 -4.85
CA PHE A 176 7.77 3.87 -3.82
C PHE A 176 7.69 2.66 -2.89
N PHE A 177 7.85 1.42 -3.39
CA PHE A 177 7.88 0.23 -2.53
C PHE A 177 9.06 0.21 -1.57
N THR A 178 10.18 0.81 -1.94
CA THR A 178 11.39 0.80 -1.11
C THR A 178 11.30 1.84 -0.01
N GLU A 179 10.82 3.04 -0.31
CA GLU A 179 10.62 4.09 0.68
C GLU A 179 9.55 3.71 1.71
N SER A 180 8.42 3.17 1.27
CA SER A 180 7.33 2.71 2.16
C SER A 180 7.74 1.57 3.10
N SER A 181 8.83 0.87 2.82
CA SER A 181 9.35 -0.23 3.65
C SER A 181 10.33 0.22 4.72
N THR A 182 10.82 1.45 4.66
CA THR A 182 11.85 2.01 5.55
C THR A 182 11.31 3.08 6.51
N SER A 183 10.07 3.51 6.32
CA SER A 183 9.33 4.47 7.17
C SER A 183 8.49 3.75 8.21
#